data_1f05a1eea7865963fe18d06a703b6238
#
_entry.id   1f05a1eea7865963fe18d06a703b6238
#
_cell.length_a   1.000
_cell.length_b   1.000
_cell.length_c   1.000
_cell.angle_alpha   90.00
_cell.angle_beta   90.00
_cell.angle_gamma   90.00
#
_symmetry.space_group_name_H-M   'P 1'
#
loop_
_entity.id
_entity.type
_entity.pdbx_description
1 polymer ?
#
loop_
_entity_poly.entity_id
_entity_poly.type
_entity_poly.pdbx_seq_one_letter_code
_entity_poly.pdbx_strand_id
1 'polypeptide(L)'
;VANKQENVKINYLSRDFESIKNELVEHARRYYPDTFRDFSDAGFGALMVDAVSYIGDVLSFYLDYQANESFLATAIEYDNVLKHGQTVGYRHQGPRSTFGDVTLYVLVPANSSATGPDLAYAPKLRAGSSFSGANSALFSLLEDVDFADPTNEVVVATTNATTGVPINYAIKTTGQVVSGELRTKTFDLGNFVRFRRLAIDNPNVTEIISITDAEGREYYEVDHLSQNTIYIPIANTDTTTNVQAPTIVKPFVVPRRFIARRDRAQMNIVFGYGSDSQLNNASLAEARDVVLDLHSKDYVTDTAMDPTLLIKGDKFGVGPANTTLTVTYRVNTSENSNAAANAVNTVASTTFEFANRTALNSSTIATVRGSLEVTNEEPIQGDVAPPSITELKQLISGAQSAQNRAVTAEDFKTLVLSMPPKFGGVKRCTSIQDVDSNLRNINIYVVSESTNGTLEPTNTILKENIKTWLNTKRMINDSIDILDAKVVNLGIKFSAIASNNENKTVVFDRIQRRMNEYFATKLDIGESFSITDLYSLINSTPGVVDATFVKVFQKTGAGYATTKFNVKNFSTSDGRLIRAPRNVIFEVRFPSADIEGTIR
;
A
#
# COMPACT_ATOMS: atom_id res chain seq x y z
N VAL A 1 -75.51 -18.24 -8.79
CA VAL A 1 -74.67 -18.12 -7.59
C VAL A 1 -73.46 -17.30 -7.98
N ALA A 2 -73.42 -16.04 -7.55
CA ALA A 2 -72.34 -15.14 -7.87
C ALA A 2 -71.09 -15.58 -7.11
N ASN A 3 -70.03 -15.96 -7.83
CA ASN A 3 -68.69 -16.22 -7.27
C ASN A 3 -68.16 -14.90 -6.69
N LYS A 4 -68.19 -14.77 -5.38
CA LYS A 4 -67.48 -13.72 -4.67
C LYS A 4 -65.97 -13.95 -4.88
N GLN A 5 -65.36 -13.20 -5.79
CA GLN A 5 -63.90 -13.13 -5.86
C GLN A 5 -63.40 -12.45 -4.57
N GLU A 6 -63.02 -13.26 -3.59
CA GLU A 6 -62.25 -12.72 -2.46
C GLU A 6 -60.94 -12.22 -2.98
N ASN A 7 -60.63 -10.95 -2.73
CA ASN A 7 -59.32 -10.36 -3.03
C ASN A 7 -58.24 -11.13 -2.33
N VAL A 8 -57.48 -11.88 -3.07
CA VAL A 8 -56.31 -12.60 -2.56
C VAL A 8 -55.25 -11.56 -2.16
N LYS A 9 -54.89 -11.49 -0.91
CA LYS A 9 -53.69 -10.77 -0.49
C LYS A 9 -52.50 -11.55 -0.99
N ILE A 10 -51.87 -11.10 -2.06
CA ILE A 10 -50.56 -11.64 -2.50
C ILE A 10 -49.53 -11.30 -1.42
N ASN A 11 -48.91 -12.31 -0.86
CA ASN A 11 -47.85 -12.13 0.11
C ASN A 11 -46.51 -11.94 -0.63
N TYR A 12 -46.06 -10.70 -0.76
CA TYR A 12 -44.78 -10.37 -1.38
C TYR A 12 -43.55 -10.70 -0.52
N LEU A 13 -43.74 -11.26 0.67
CA LEU A 13 -42.69 -11.57 1.64
C LEU A 13 -42.28 -13.07 1.63
N SER A 14 -42.99 -13.89 0.85
CA SER A 14 -42.68 -15.33 0.70
C SER A 14 -41.40 -15.51 -0.13
N ARG A 15 -40.27 -15.77 0.53
CA ARG A 15 -38.96 -15.85 -0.11
C ARG A 15 -38.22 -17.16 0.15
N ASP A 16 -38.60 -17.92 1.18
CA ASP A 16 -38.03 -19.20 1.54
C ASP A 16 -38.85 -20.36 0.96
N PHE A 17 -38.22 -21.51 0.79
CA PHE A 17 -38.81 -22.70 0.18
C PHE A 17 -40.18 -23.07 0.76
N GLU A 18 -40.31 -23.08 2.12
CA GLU A 18 -41.56 -23.47 2.76
C GLU A 18 -42.69 -22.46 2.55
N SER A 19 -42.41 -21.17 2.62
CA SER A 19 -43.43 -20.15 2.39
C SER A 19 -43.90 -20.12 0.97
N ILE A 20 -43.01 -20.28 -0.04
CA ILE A 20 -43.34 -20.37 -1.45
C ILE A 20 -44.16 -21.66 -1.71
N LYS A 21 -43.75 -22.80 -1.13
CA LYS A 21 -44.49 -24.07 -1.25
C LYS A 21 -45.92 -23.96 -0.72
N ASN A 22 -46.08 -23.40 0.48
CA ASN A 22 -47.37 -23.21 1.13
C ASN A 22 -48.28 -22.29 0.29
N GLU A 23 -47.74 -21.20 -0.24
CA GLU A 23 -48.51 -20.26 -1.08
C GLU A 23 -48.93 -20.89 -2.41
N LEU A 24 -48.07 -21.71 -3.05
CA LEU A 24 -48.41 -22.48 -4.24
C LEU A 24 -49.48 -23.52 -3.99
N VAL A 25 -49.41 -24.23 -2.84
CA VAL A 25 -50.43 -25.19 -2.42
C VAL A 25 -51.79 -24.50 -2.16
N GLU A 26 -51.77 -23.38 -1.45
CA GLU A 26 -53.00 -22.59 -1.23
C GLU A 26 -53.55 -22.03 -2.52
N HIS A 27 -52.70 -21.54 -3.43
CA HIS A 27 -53.11 -21.09 -4.74
C HIS A 27 -53.75 -22.24 -5.53
N ALA A 28 -53.17 -23.44 -5.57
CA ALA A 28 -53.70 -24.60 -6.26
C ALA A 28 -55.04 -25.05 -5.67
N ARG A 29 -55.19 -25.10 -4.34
CA ARG A 29 -56.46 -25.41 -3.69
C ARG A 29 -57.59 -24.45 -3.98
N ARG A 30 -57.24 -23.15 -4.15
CA ARG A 30 -58.23 -22.11 -4.39
C ARG A 30 -58.69 -22.04 -5.84
N TYR A 31 -57.78 -22.15 -6.79
CA TYR A 31 -58.08 -21.95 -8.21
C TYR A 31 -58.34 -23.24 -8.98
N TYR A 32 -57.88 -24.38 -8.46
CA TYR A 32 -57.99 -25.69 -9.11
C TYR A 32 -58.54 -26.79 -8.16
N PRO A 33 -59.66 -26.52 -7.40
CA PRO A 33 -60.13 -27.39 -6.35
C PRO A 33 -60.61 -28.75 -6.84
N ASP A 34 -61.01 -28.83 -8.09
CA ASP A 34 -61.54 -30.07 -8.70
C ASP A 34 -60.51 -30.90 -9.43
N THR A 35 -59.41 -30.29 -9.83
CA THR A 35 -58.37 -30.90 -10.67
C THR A 35 -57.14 -31.34 -9.82
N PHE A 36 -56.84 -30.62 -8.75
CA PHE A 36 -55.68 -30.84 -7.91
C PHE A 36 -56.11 -31.10 -6.44
N ARG A 37 -56.25 -32.38 -6.08
CA ARG A 37 -56.69 -32.79 -4.71
C ARG A 37 -55.63 -33.50 -3.91
N ASP A 38 -54.64 -34.08 -4.56
CA ASP A 38 -53.58 -34.84 -3.93
C ASP A 38 -52.31 -33.99 -3.75
N PHE A 39 -52.05 -33.57 -2.52
CA PHE A 39 -50.83 -32.86 -2.08
C PHE A 39 -49.99 -33.75 -1.15
N SER A 40 -50.16 -35.07 -1.25
CA SER A 40 -49.29 -35.98 -0.52
C SER A 40 -47.86 -35.92 -1.04
N ASP A 41 -46.86 -36.06 -0.17
CA ASP A 41 -45.42 -35.95 -0.49
C ASP A 41 -44.98 -36.99 -1.56
N ALA A 42 -45.75 -38.01 -1.80
CA ALA A 42 -45.48 -39.03 -2.82
C ALA A 42 -46.13 -38.71 -4.19
N GLY A 43 -46.94 -37.66 -4.29
CA GLY A 43 -47.66 -37.29 -5.51
C GLY A 43 -46.82 -36.51 -6.51
N PHE A 44 -47.05 -36.71 -7.84
CA PHE A 44 -46.40 -35.94 -8.88
C PHE A 44 -46.63 -34.44 -8.73
N GLY A 45 -47.82 -34.03 -8.25
CA GLY A 45 -48.16 -32.65 -7.96
C GLY A 45 -47.28 -32.02 -6.88
N ALA A 46 -47.00 -32.77 -5.81
CA ALA A 46 -46.06 -32.35 -4.74
C ALA A 46 -44.64 -32.15 -5.28
N LEU A 47 -44.15 -33.08 -6.11
CA LEU A 47 -42.83 -32.96 -6.76
C LEU A 47 -42.74 -31.70 -7.62
N MET A 48 -43.80 -31.35 -8.38
CA MET A 48 -43.83 -30.14 -9.18
C MET A 48 -43.84 -28.86 -8.34
N VAL A 49 -44.64 -28.85 -7.26
CA VAL A 49 -44.67 -27.71 -6.31
C VAL A 49 -43.32 -27.55 -5.64
N ASP A 50 -42.68 -28.65 -5.22
CA ASP A 50 -41.34 -28.64 -4.61
C ASP A 50 -40.28 -28.12 -5.59
N ALA A 51 -40.32 -28.54 -6.86
CA ALA A 51 -39.38 -28.07 -7.88
C ALA A 51 -39.55 -26.57 -8.16
N VAL A 52 -40.78 -26.08 -8.25
CA VAL A 52 -41.06 -24.64 -8.44
C VAL A 52 -40.68 -23.84 -7.20
N SER A 53 -40.97 -24.35 -6.01
CA SER A 53 -40.59 -23.71 -4.75
C SER A 53 -39.08 -23.62 -4.59
N TYR A 54 -38.34 -24.67 -4.96
CA TYR A 54 -36.87 -24.66 -4.96
C TYR A 54 -36.31 -23.64 -5.97
N ILE A 55 -36.84 -23.56 -7.17
CA ILE A 55 -36.46 -22.55 -8.16
C ILE A 55 -36.75 -21.14 -7.61
N GLY A 56 -37.90 -20.94 -6.97
CA GLY A 56 -38.30 -19.67 -6.37
C GLY A 56 -37.37 -19.25 -5.25
N ASP A 57 -36.99 -20.16 -4.37
CA ASP A 57 -36.03 -19.93 -3.28
C ASP A 57 -34.64 -19.56 -3.82
N VAL A 58 -34.12 -20.31 -4.78
CA VAL A 58 -32.83 -20.03 -5.44
C VAL A 58 -32.87 -18.66 -6.14
N LEU A 59 -33.93 -18.32 -6.86
CA LEU A 59 -34.09 -17.01 -7.52
C LEU A 59 -34.16 -15.88 -6.48
N SER A 60 -34.88 -16.08 -5.38
CA SER A 60 -34.98 -15.12 -4.29
C SER A 60 -33.61 -14.86 -3.65
N PHE A 61 -32.84 -15.94 -3.41
CA PHE A 61 -31.47 -15.83 -2.93
C PHE A 61 -30.58 -15.02 -3.87
N TYR A 62 -30.63 -15.30 -5.18
CA TYR A 62 -29.84 -14.54 -6.16
C TYR A 62 -30.26 -13.07 -6.23
N LEU A 63 -31.55 -12.76 -6.11
CA LEU A 63 -32.04 -11.38 -6.09
C LEU A 63 -31.55 -10.62 -4.85
N ASP A 64 -31.63 -11.26 -3.68
CA ASP A 64 -31.14 -10.66 -2.43
C ASP A 64 -29.61 -10.52 -2.43
N TYR A 65 -28.90 -11.52 -2.96
CA TYR A 65 -27.45 -11.45 -3.15
C TYR A 65 -27.08 -10.28 -4.06
N GLN A 66 -27.74 -10.15 -5.23
CA GLN A 66 -27.45 -9.08 -6.16
C GLN A 66 -27.84 -7.69 -5.63
N ALA A 67 -28.91 -7.60 -4.86
CA ALA A 67 -29.30 -6.37 -4.17
C ALA A 67 -28.24 -5.98 -3.13
N ASN A 68 -27.75 -6.92 -2.34
CA ASN A 68 -26.67 -6.68 -1.36
C ASN A 68 -25.36 -6.27 -2.03
N GLU A 69 -24.98 -6.92 -3.14
CA GLU A 69 -23.78 -6.56 -3.91
C GLU A 69 -23.88 -5.18 -4.58
N SER A 70 -25.08 -4.62 -4.72
CA SER A 70 -25.29 -3.28 -5.32
C SER A 70 -24.93 -2.12 -4.39
N PHE A 71 -24.71 -2.37 -3.10
CA PHE A 71 -24.36 -1.34 -2.13
C PHE A 71 -22.99 -1.60 -1.51
N LEU A 72 -22.16 -0.56 -1.43
CA LEU A 72 -20.81 -0.66 -0.84
C LEU A 72 -20.84 -1.23 0.59
N ALA A 73 -21.83 -0.87 1.40
CA ALA A 73 -21.92 -1.31 2.79
C ALA A 73 -22.13 -2.82 2.94
N THR A 74 -22.95 -3.41 2.07
CA THR A 74 -23.37 -4.82 2.14
C THR A 74 -22.62 -5.76 1.18
N ALA A 75 -21.94 -5.22 0.14
CA ALA A 75 -21.18 -6.03 -0.81
C ALA A 75 -20.14 -6.91 -0.12
N ILE A 76 -20.07 -8.18 -0.50
CA ILE A 76 -19.15 -9.18 0.08
C ILE A 76 -18.03 -9.51 -0.92
N GLU A 77 -18.30 -9.42 -2.22
CA GLU A 77 -17.32 -9.72 -3.26
C GLU A 77 -16.31 -8.59 -3.42
N TYR A 78 -15.02 -8.93 -3.28
CA TYR A 78 -13.91 -7.97 -3.35
C TYR A 78 -13.94 -7.14 -4.64
N ASP A 79 -14.19 -7.79 -5.79
CA ASP A 79 -14.22 -7.13 -7.10
C ASP A 79 -15.39 -6.14 -7.24
N ASN A 80 -16.54 -6.43 -6.62
CA ASN A 80 -17.67 -5.53 -6.62
C ASN A 80 -17.42 -4.31 -5.72
N VAL A 81 -16.79 -4.52 -4.55
CA VAL A 81 -16.34 -3.43 -3.68
C VAL A 81 -15.36 -2.51 -4.42
N LEU A 82 -14.40 -3.07 -5.17
CA LEU A 82 -13.48 -2.28 -6.01
C LEU A 82 -14.21 -1.46 -7.07
N LYS A 83 -15.20 -2.04 -7.76
CA LYS A 83 -16.01 -1.32 -8.76
C LYS A 83 -16.78 -0.16 -8.12
N HIS A 84 -17.37 -0.37 -6.94
CA HIS A 84 -17.99 0.71 -6.17
C HIS A 84 -16.99 1.80 -5.82
N GLY A 85 -15.77 1.44 -5.40
CA GLY A 85 -14.70 2.39 -5.16
C GLY A 85 -14.34 3.21 -6.39
N GLN A 86 -14.22 2.57 -7.55
CA GLN A 86 -13.92 3.25 -8.81
C GLN A 86 -15.01 4.25 -9.22
N THR A 87 -16.29 3.99 -8.93
CA THR A 87 -17.39 4.93 -9.23
C THR A 87 -17.30 6.22 -8.40
N VAL A 88 -16.76 6.15 -7.19
CA VAL A 88 -16.54 7.33 -6.33
C VAL A 88 -15.13 7.92 -6.45
N GLY A 89 -14.32 7.43 -7.39
CA GLY A 89 -12.98 7.96 -7.67
C GLY A 89 -11.85 7.34 -6.84
N TYR A 90 -12.12 6.30 -6.03
CA TYR A 90 -11.10 5.58 -5.31
C TYR A 90 -10.23 4.77 -6.28
N ARG A 91 -8.90 4.84 -6.11
CA ARG A 91 -7.94 4.06 -6.89
C ARG A 91 -7.41 2.91 -6.05
N HIS A 92 -7.63 1.70 -6.50
CA HIS A 92 -7.06 0.52 -5.86
C HIS A 92 -5.54 0.51 -5.96
N GLN A 93 -4.86 0.42 -4.82
CA GLN A 93 -3.41 0.55 -4.76
C GLN A 93 -2.65 -0.76 -5.05
N GLY A 94 -3.22 -1.91 -4.80
CA GLY A 94 -2.54 -3.21 -5.01
C GLY A 94 -1.27 -3.39 -4.16
N PRO A 95 -0.36 -4.32 -4.55
CA PRO A 95 0.89 -4.54 -3.83
C PRO A 95 1.76 -3.29 -3.82
N ARG A 96 2.42 -3.03 -2.70
CA ARG A 96 3.28 -1.87 -2.48
C ARG A 96 4.75 -2.29 -2.46
N SER A 97 5.65 -1.36 -2.75
CA SER A 97 7.08 -1.55 -2.56
C SER A 97 7.51 -1.11 -1.16
N THR A 98 8.54 -1.75 -0.64
CA THR A 98 9.22 -1.34 0.58
C THR A 98 10.46 -0.54 0.23
N PHE A 99 10.78 0.46 1.04
CA PHE A 99 11.88 1.37 0.84
C PHE A 99 12.83 1.30 2.01
N GLY A 100 14.11 1.55 1.75
CA GLY A 100 15.11 1.60 2.78
C GLY A 100 16.45 2.12 2.27
N ASP A 101 17.38 2.38 3.18
CA ASP A 101 18.75 2.73 2.87
C ASP A 101 19.64 1.50 2.91
N VAL A 102 20.60 1.46 2.01
CA VAL A 102 21.74 0.55 2.06
C VAL A 102 23.02 1.35 2.16
N THR A 103 23.93 0.86 2.96
CA THR A 103 25.29 1.36 3.05
C THR A 103 26.16 0.57 2.09
N LEU A 104 26.89 1.28 1.26
CA LEU A 104 27.74 0.74 0.20
C LEU A 104 29.20 1.07 0.51
N TYR A 105 30.07 0.08 0.36
CA TYR A 105 31.50 0.21 0.55
C TYR A 105 32.22 -0.19 -0.73
N VAL A 106 33.18 0.62 -1.18
CA VAL A 106 34.07 0.29 -2.31
C VAL A 106 35.52 0.56 -1.92
N LEU A 107 36.40 -0.34 -2.28
CA LEU A 107 37.84 -0.17 -2.11
C LEU A 107 38.44 0.52 -3.34
N VAL A 108 39.02 1.69 -3.12
CA VAL A 108 39.67 2.50 -4.16
C VAL A 108 41.17 2.58 -3.86
N PRO A 109 42.07 2.46 -4.85
CA PRO A 109 43.52 2.56 -4.62
C PRO A 109 43.90 3.95 -4.09
N ALA A 110 45.01 4.00 -3.37
CA ALA A 110 45.60 5.26 -2.92
C ALA A 110 46.09 6.09 -4.12
N ASN A 111 46.03 7.41 -4.00
CA ASN A 111 46.63 8.33 -4.98
C ASN A 111 48.16 8.21 -4.96
N SER A 112 48.83 8.80 -5.94
CA SER A 112 50.30 8.72 -6.09
C SER A 112 51.06 9.25 -4.86
N SER A 113 50.47 10.12 -4.05
CA SER A 113 51.06 10.65 -2.79
C SER A 113 50.67 9.83 -1.55
N ALA A 114 49.82 8.83 -1.68
CA ALA A 114 49.27 8.01 -0.60
C ALA A 114 48.57 8.81 0.52
N THR A 115 48.12 10.03 0.24
CA THR A 115 47.43 10.93 1.18
C THR A 115 45.94 10.82 1.16
N GLY A 116 45.37 10.08 0.19
CA GLY A 116 43.94 9.88 0.02
C GLY A 116 43.65 8.88 -1.12
N PRO A 117 42.36 8.57 -1.39
CA PRO A 117 41.97 7.72 -2.49
C PRO A 117 42.24 8.39 -3.83
N ASP A 118 42.51 7.61 -4.87
CA ASP A 118 42.56 8.07 -6.25
C ASP A 118 41.10 8.16 -6.79
N LEU A 119 40.52 9.35 -6.73
CA LEU A 119 39.13 9.61 -7.14
C LEU A 119 38.88 9.32 -8.63
N ALA A 120 39.92 9.18 -9.46
CA ALA A 120 39.73 8.74 -10.85
C ALA A 120 39.19 7.30 -10.92
N TYR A 121 39.48 6.47 -9.93
CA TYR A 121 38.96 5.12 -9.80
C TYR A 121 37.71 5.01 -8.94
N ALA A 122 37.23 6.11 -8.35
CA ALA A 122 35.96 6.12 -7.64
C ALA A 122 34.81 6.04 -8.66
N PRO A 123 34.00 4.97 -8.63
CA PRO A 123 32.96 4.79 -9.62
C PRO A 123 31.69 5.54 -9.23
N LYS A 124 30.81 5.74 -10.22
CA LYS A 124 29.42 6.02 -10.04
C LYS A 124 28.60 4.73 -10.21
N LEU A 125 27.85 4.35 -9.20
CA LEU A 125 26.92 3.22 -9.27
C LEU A 125 25.58 3.73 -9.79
N ARG A 126 25.13 3.15 -10.91
CA ARG A 126 23.90 3.61 -11.59
C ARG A 126 22.65 3.08 -10.92
N ALA A 127 21.61 3.89 -10.95
CA ALA A 127 20.25 3.49 -10.60
C ALA A 127 19.84 2.21 -11.33
N GLY A 128 19.03 1.37 -10.66
CA GLY A 128 18.66 0.04 -11.18
C GLY A 128 19.67 -1.06 -10.84
N SER A 129 20.84 -0.76 -10.25
CA SER A 129 21.71 -1.77 -9.63
C SER A 129 20.92 -2.50 -8.54
N SER A 130 21.05 -3.83 -8.47
CA SER A 130 20.22 -4.65 -7.58
C SER A 130 21.05 -5.42 -6.57
N PHE A 131 20.50 -5.53 -5.38
CA PHE A 131 21.03 -6.22 -4.22
C PHE A 131 20.04 -7.28 -3.76
N SER A 132 20.51 -8.34 -3.13
CA SER A 132 19.61 -9.36 -2.58
C SER A 132 19.80 -9.54 -1.08
N GLY A 133 18.68 -9.82 -0.41
CA GLY A 133 18.65 -10.19 0.98
C GLY A 133 18.64 -11.71 1.19
N ALA A 134 18.69 -12.14 2.46
CA ALA A 134 18.72 -13.54 2.86
C ALA A 134 17.55 -14.39 2.30
N ASN A 135 16.39 -13.76 2.03
CA ASN A 135 15.20 -14.44 1.50
C ASN A 135 15.07 -14.33 -0.04
N SER A 136 16.15 -14.08 -0.76
CA SER A 136 16.15 -13.81 -2.21
C SER A 136 15.29 -12.60 -2.61
N ALA A 137 14.92 -11.74 -1.65
CA ALA A 137 14.28 -10.47 -1.94
C ALA A 137 15.25 -9.58 -2.71
N LEU A 138 14.78 -9.02 -3.83
CA LEU A 138 15.57 -8.11 -4.66
C LEU A 138 15.23 -6.66 -4.30
N PHE A 139 16.27 -5.86 -4.14
CA PHE A 139 16.20 -4.43 -3.88
C PHE A 139 16.96 -3.70 -4.97
N SER A 140 16.32 -2.75 -5.63
CA SER A 140 16.91 -1.97 -6.71
C SER A 140 17.26 -0.56 -6.23
N LEU A 141 18.44 -0.08 -6.58
CA LEU A 141 18.89 1.28 -6.29
C LEU A 141 18.00 2.29 -7.05
N LEU A 142 17.50 3.31 -6.35
CA LEU A 142 16.60 4.32 -6.93
C LEU A 142 17.34 5.40 -7.70
N GLU A 143 18.45 5.87 -7.16
CA GLU A 143 19.23 6.98 -7.69
C GLU A 143 20.69 6.58 -7.92
N ASP A 144 21.39 7.33 -8.74
CA ASP A 144 22.81 7.13 -8.95
C ASP A 144 23.58 7.48 -7.67
N VAL A 145 24.48 6.61 -7.26
CA VAL A 145 25.36 6.84 -6.10
C VAL A 145 26.76 7.13 -6.58
N ASP A 146 27.30 8.31 -6.23
CA ASP A 146 28.62 8.77 -6.62
C ASP A 146 29.63 8.55 -5.49
N PHE A 147 30.58 7.64 -5.68
CA PHE A 147 31.65 7.41 -4.70
C PHE A 147 32.74 8.48 -4.71
N ALA A 148 32.78 9.35 -5.73
CA ALA A 148 33.71 10.47 -5.78
C ALA A 148 33.21 11.72 -5.03
N ASP A 149 32.00 11.69 -4.47
CA ASP A 149 31.44 12.81 -3.72
C ASP A 149 32.31 13.12 -2.48
N PRO A 150 32.75 14.37 -2.27
CA PRO A 150 33.58 14.77 -1.14
C PRO A 150 32.92 14.65 0.24
N THR A 151 31.60 14.47 0.29
CA THR A 151 30.85 14.26 1.54
C THR A 151 30.92 12.82 2.04
N ASN A 152 31.39 11.88 1.21
CA ASN A 152 31.53 10.47 1.57
C ASN A 152 32.60 10.26 2.66
N GLU A 153 32.33 9.31 3.54
CA GLU A 153 33.28 8.89 4.56
C GLU A 153 34.40 8.05 3.93
N VAL A 154 35.67 8.44 4.16
CA VAL A 154 36.85 7.76 3.62
C VAL A 154 37.73 7.26 4.74
N VAL A 155 38.02 5.97 4.75
CA VAL A 155 38.85 5.31 5.78
C VAL A 155 39.96 4.51 5.11
N VAL A 156 41.14 4.46 5.72
CA VAL A 156 42.23 3.59 5.27
C VAL A 156 41.82 2.12 5.45
N ALA A 157 41.72 1.37 4.37
CA ALA A 157 41.34 -0.04 4.42
C ALA A 157 42.52 -0.98 4.51
N THR A 158 43.57 -0.76 3.71
CA THR A 158 44.76 -1.61 3.69
C THR A 158 46.02 -0.77 3.65
N THR A 159 47.03 -1.17 4.44
CA THR A 159 48.35 -0.54 4.48
C THR A 159 49.42 -1.54 4.07
N ASN A 160 50.53 -1.05 3.55
CA ASN A 160 51.70 -1.86 3.31
C ASN A 160 52.29 -2.32 4.63
N ALA A 161 52.40 -3.63 4.83
CA ALA A 161 52.89 -4.21 6.11
C ALA A 161 54.30 -3.78 6.51
N THR A 162 55.15 -3.38 5.54
CA THR A 162 56.54 -3.01 5.75
C THR A 162 56.71 -1.50 5.94
N THR A 163 55.98 -0.69 5.17
CA THR A 163 56.16 0.80 5.19
C THR A 163 55.06 1.54 5.91
N GLY A 164 53.96 0.90 6.28
CA GLY A 164 52.78 1.53 6.88
C GLY A 164 51.99 2.46 5.93
N VAL A 165 52.42 2.59 4.68
CA VAL A 165 51.80 3.48 3.70
C VAL A 165 50.44 2.89 3.24
N PRO A 166 49.35 3.68 3.17
CA PRO A 166 48.08 3.23 2.68
C PRO A 166 48.17 2.75 1.21
N ILE A 167 47.60 1.59 0.94
CA ILE A 167 47.46 0.99 -0.42
C ILE A 167 46.05 1.23 -0.96
N ASN A 168 45.03 0.97 -0.15
CA ASN A 168 43.65 1.18 -0.52
C ASN A 168 42.87 1.93 0.56
N TYR A 169 41.91 2.69 0.12
CA TYR A 169 40.93 3.38 0.95
C TYR A 169 39.56 2.77 0.75
N ALA A 170 38.79 2.60 1.79
CA ALA A 170 37.36 2.27 1.73
C ALA A 170 36.57 3.57 1.70
N ILE A 171 35.72 3.72 0.70
CA ILE A 171 34.76 4.82 0.60
C ILE A 171 33.40 4.27 0.99
N LYS A 172 32.80 4.86 2.02
CA LYS A 172 31.46 4.55 2.51
C LYS A 172 30.47 5.58 1.97
N THR A 173 29.38 5.12 1.39
CA THR A 173 28.26 5.96 0.97
C THR A 173 26.94 5.28 1.23
N THR A 174 25.84 6.01 1.18
CA THR A 174 24.48 5.47 1.33
C THR A 174 23.72 5.61 0.05
N GLY A 175 22.83 4.65 -0.22
CA GLY A 175 21.95 4.68 -1.37
C GLY A 175 20.55 4.22 -1.01
N GLN A 176 19.55 4.89 -1.57
CA GLN A 176 18.15 4.50 -1.38
C GLN A 176 17.79 3.33 -2.28
N VAL A 177 17.15 2.32 -1.70
CA VAL A 177 16.71 1.13 -2.41
C VAL A 177 15.22 0.89 -2.23
N VAL A 178 14.65 0.25 -3.24
CA VAL A 178 13.25 -0.14 -3.28
C VAL A 178 13.13 -1.62 -3.61
N SER A 179 12.22 -2.32 -2.93
CA SER A 179 11.97 -3.73 -3.19
C SER A 179 11.30 -3.97 -4.54
N GLY A 180 11.61 -5.10 -5.14
CA GLY A 180 11.00 -5.60 -6.36
C GLY A 180 11.97 -5.75 -7.52
N GLU A 181 11.52 -6.53 -8.50
CA GLU A 181 12.24 -6.83 -9.73
C GLU A 181 11.75 -5.90 -10.85
N LEU A 182 12.69 -5.34 -11.60
CA LEU A 182 12.38 -4.60 -12.82
C LEU A 182 12.11 -5.58 -13.96
N ARG A 183 10.98 -5.43 -14.63
CA ARG A 183 10.61 -6.21 -15.82
C ARG A 183 10.25 -5.29 -16.97
N THR A 184 10.50 -5.79 -18.16
CA THR A 184 10.18 -5.08 -19.40
C THR A 184 9.22 -5.92 -20.22
N LYS A 185 8.17 -5.31 -20.76
CA LYS A 185 7.24 -5.92 -21.71
C LYS A 185 7.12 -5.03 -22.94
N THR A 186 7.24 -5.63 -24.11
CA THR A 186 7.05 -4.93 -25.39
C THR A 186 5.67 -5.19 -25.95
N PHE A 187 5.09 -4.17 -26.58
CA PHE A 187 3.79 -4.23 -27.26
C PHE A 187 3.93 -3.68 -28.66
N ASP A 188 3.69 -4.51 -29.67
CA ASP A 188 3.64 -4.08 -31.06
C ASP A 188 2.26 -3.53 -31.39
N LEU A 189 2.22 -2.25 -31.73
CA LEU A 189 0.99 -1.53 -31.95
C LEU A 189 0.81 -1.25 -33.44
N GLY A 190 -0.31 -1.73 -33.97
CA GLY A 190 -0.77 -1.39 -35.31
C GLY A 190 -1.48 -0.04 -35.36
N ASN A 191 -2.48 0.06 -36.21
CA ASN A 191 -3.24 1.28 -36.49
C ASN A 191 -3.71 1.99 -35.21
N PHE A 192 -3.93 3.29 -35.34
CA PHE A 192 -4.45 4.15 -34.27
C PHE A 192 -5.79 3.64 -33.71
N VAL A 193 -5.85 3.53 -32.39
CA VAL A 193 -7.08 3.20 -31.64
C VAL A 193 -7.26 4.22 -30.53
N ARG A 194 -8.45 4.82 -30.46
CA ARG A 194 -8.82 5.79 -29.42
C ARG A 194 -8.89 5.12 -28.07
N PHE A 195 -8.35 5.77 -27.04
CA PHE A 195 -8.32 5.24 -25.67
C PHE A 195 -7.78 3.82 -25.60
N ARG A 196 -6.71 3.56 -26.35
CA ARG A 196 -6.07 2.24 -26.40
C ARG A 196 -5.76 1.76 -24.99
N ARG A 197 -6.10 0.50 -24.73
CA ARG A 197 -5.79 -0.19 -23.48
C ARG A 197 -4.76 -1.28 -23.74
N LEU A 198 -3.74 -1.33 -22.90
CA LEU A 198 -2.76 -2.40 -22.89
C LEU A 198 -2.78 -3.06 -21.52
N ALA A 199 -2.82 -4.38 -21.47
CA ALA A 199 -2.85 -5.13 -20.24
C ALA A 199 -1.47 -5.75 -19.93
N ILE A 200 -1.03 -5.57 -18.71
CA ILE A 200 0.06 -6.35 -18.12
C ILE A 200 -0.59 -7.40 -17.22
N ASP A 201 -0.59 -8.66 -17.68
CA ASP A 201 -1.23 -9.79 -17.01
C ASP A 201 -0.38 -10.27 -15.82
N ASN A 202 -0.19 -9.38 -14.85
CA ASN A 202 0.53 -9.67 -13.62
C ASN A 202 -0.13 -8.89 -12.46
N PRO A 203 -0.67 -9.58 -11.45
CA PRO A 203 -1.31 -8.95 -10.31
C PRO A 203 -0.32 -8.22 -9.39
N ASN A 204 0.96 -8.57 -9.46
CA ASN A 204 1.99 -8.07 -8.55
C ASN A 204 2.77 -6.85 -9.09
N VAL A 205 2.29 -6.20 -10.16
CA VAL A 205 2.87 -4.94 -10.64
C VAL A 205 2.66 -3.86 -9.58
N THR A 206 3.71 -3.23 -9.11
CA THR A 206 3.63 -2.13 -8.14
C THR A 206 3.52 -0.78 -8.82
N GLU A 207 4.36 -0.53 -9.80
CA GLU A 207 4.43 0.74 -10.53
C GLU A 207 4.88 0.53 -11.98
N ILE A 208 4.55 1.50 -12.83
CA ILE A 208 5.09 1.63 -14.17
C ILE A 208 6.18 2.70 -14.09
N ILE A 209 7.42 2.32 -14.44
CA ILE A 209 8.57 3.21 -14.34
C ILE A 209 8.69 4.09 -15.59
N SER A 210 8.63 3.47 -16.77
CA SER A 210 8.72 4.19 -18.03
C SER A 210 7.95 3.49 -19.14
N ILE A 211 7.43 4.26 -20.05
CA ILE A 211 6.87 3.78 -21.33
C ILE A 211 7.53 4.58 -22.43
N THR A 212 8.27 3.89 -23.31
CA THR A 212 8.96 4.51 -24.44
C THR A 212 8.52 3.85 -25.74
N ASP A 213 8.46 4.62 -26.81
CA ASP A 213 8.20 4.10 -28.15
C ASP A 213 9.50 3.82 -28.92
N ALA A 214 9.36 3.22 -30.10
CA ALA A 214 10.52 2.89 -30.96
C ALA A 214 11.33 4.11 -31.42
N GLU A 215 10.77 5.31 -31.35
CA GLU A 215 11.42 6.58 -31.68
C GLU A 215 12.08 7.23 -30.44
N GLY A 216 12.03 6.57 -29.28
CA GLY A 216 12.57 7.08 -28.01
C GLY A 216 11.72 8.13 -27.32
N ARG A 217 10.48 8.32 -27.75
CA ARG A 217 9.56 9.26 -27.10
C ARG A 217 8.96 8.64 -25.86
N GLU A 218 8.92 9.42 -24.78
CA GLU A 218 8.43 8.96 -23.48
C GLU A 218 6.96 9.34 -23.26
N TYR A 219 6.21 8.41 -22.63
CA TYR A 219 4.83 8.62 -22.18
C TYR A 219 4.82 8.75 -20.67
N TYR A 220 4.14 9.78 -20.15
CA TYR A 220 4.13 10.14 -18.75
C TYR A 220 2.83 9.70 -18.07
N GLU A 221 2.95 9.17 -16.86
CA GLU A 221 1.79 8.84 -16.04
C GLU A 221 1.14 10.13 -15.49
N VAL A 222 -0.17 10.22 -15.63
CA VAL A 222 -0.98 11.33 -15.12
C VAL A 222 -2.17 10.82 -14.32
N ASP A 223 -2.71 11.68 -13.45
CA ASP A 223 -3.89 11.34 -12.68
C ASP A 223 -5.13 11.21 -13.55
N HIS A 224 -5.29 12.10 -14.52
CA HIS A 224 -6.41 12.12 -15.47
C HIS A 224 -5.89 12.43 -16.86
N LEU A 225 -6.46 11.81 -17.90
CA LEU A 225 -6.04 12.07 -19.28
C LEU A 225 -6.24 13.53 -19.73
N SER A 226 -7.06 14.30 -19.03
CA SER A 226 -7.21 15.75 -19.26
C SER A 226 -6.06 16.58 -18.66
N GLN A 227 -5.24 16.02 -17.77
CA GLN A 227 -4.08 16.70 -17.19
C GLN A 227 -2.96 16.77 -18.24
N ASN A 228 -2.65 17.96 -18.71
CA ASN A 228 -1.63 18.19 -19.72
C ASN A 228 -0.27 18.63 -19.13
N THR A 229 -0.22 18.92 -17.85
CA THR A 229 0.99 19.42 -17.18
C THR A 229 1.35 18.54 -16.01
N ILE A 230 2.61 18.16 -15.92
CA ILE A 230 3.22 17.52 -14.75
C ILE A 230 4.27 18.46 -14.17
N TYR A 231 4.58 18.28 -12.88
CA TYR A 231 5.59 19.07 -12.19
C TYR A 231 6.81 18.20 -11.93
N ILE A 232 7.95 18.58 -12.52
CA ILE A 232 9.21 17.82 -12.39
C ILE A 232 10.12 18.59 -11.43
N PRO A 233 10.64 17.94 -10.37
CA PRO A 233 11.65 18.51 -9.51
C PRO A 233 12.98 18.59 -10.26
N ILE A 234 13.58 19.76 -10.28
CA ILE A 234 14.89 20.04 -10.89
C ILE A 234 15.81 20.56 -9.80
N ALA A 235 17.08 20.12 -9.79
CA ALA A 235 18.06 20.63 -8.84
C ALA A 235 18.17 22.16 -8.94
N ASN A 236 18.12 22.82 -7.79
CA ASN A 236 18.29 24.26 -7.70
C ASN A 236 19.76 24.62 -7.83
N THR A 237 20.12 25.23 -8.93
CA THR A 237 21.50 25.69 -9.20
C THR A 237 21.81 27.10 -8.67
N ASP A 238 20.84 27.78 -8.07
CA ASP A 238 21.04 29.09 -7.46
C ASP A 238 21.79 28.95 -6.13
N THR A 239 23.02 29.47 -6.08
CA THR A 239 23.90 29.39 -4.92
C THR A 239 23.37 30.11 -3.67
N THR A 240 22.39 31.01 -3.83
CA THR A 240 21.81 31.75 -2.71
C THR A 240 20.63 31.06 -2.06
N THR A 241 19.89 30.25 -2.81
CA THR A 241 18.65 29.62 -2.36
C THR A 241 18.70 28.10 -2.31
N ASN A 242 19.74 27.45 -2.87
CA ASN A 242 19.85 25.99 -2.93
C ASN A 242 19.92 25.33 -1.53
N VAL A 243 20.46 26.02 -0.53
CA VAL A 243 20.52 25.50 0.86
C VAL A 243 19.11 25.42 1.49
N GLN A 244 18.23 26.37 1.15
CA GLN A 244 16.86 26.44 1.69
C GLN A 244 15.87 25.66 0.82
N ALA A 245 16.09 25.61 -0.48
CA ALA A 245 15.27 24.93 -1.46
C ALA A 245 16.16 24.19 -2.46
N PRO A 246 16.61 22.96 -2.15
CA PRO A 246 17.53 22.20 -3.00
C PRO A 246 16.92 21.81 -4.35
N THR A 247 15.59 21.80 -4.45
CA THR A 247 14.86 21.49 -5.68
C THR A 247 13.86 22.57 -6.03
N ILE A 248 13.73 22.86 -7.32
CA ILE A 248 12.71 23.74 -7.88
C ILE A 248 11.76 22.88 -8.70
N VAL A 249 10.47 23.09 -8.55
CA VAL A 249 9.44 22.36 -9.29
C VAL A 249 9.10 23.16 -10.55
N LYS A 250 9.34 22.57 -11.73
CA LYS A 250 8.98 23.19 -13.02
C LYS A 250 7.79 22.49 -13.66
N PRO A 251 6.81 23.24 -14.19
CA PRO A 251 5.73 22.67 -14.98
C PRO A 251 6.27 22.18 -16.34
N PHE A 252 5.88 20.98 -16.72
CA PHE A 252 6.23 20.34 -17.98
C PHE A 252 4.97 19.88 -18.69
N VAL A 253 4.76 20.34 -19.93
CA VAL A 253 3.58 19.95 -20.74
C VAL A 253 3.83 18.58 -21.36
N VAL A 254 2.92 17.63 -21.11
CA VAL A 254 3.02 16.23 -21.56
C VAL A 254 1.92 15.89 -22.56
N PRO A 255 2.18 16.00 -23.86
CA PRO A 255 1.22 15.58 -24.88
C PRO A 255 1.04 14.07 -24.91
N ARG A 256 2.09 13.29 -24.66
CA ARG A 256 2.08 11.82 -24.55
C ARG A 256 1.93 11.40 -23.12
N ARG A 257 0.76 10.92 -22.77
CA ARG A 257 0.41 10.56 -21.38
C ARG A 257 -0.50 9.36 -21.31
N PHE A 258 -0.47 8.69 -20.16
CA PHE A 258 -1.30 7.52 -19.87
C PHE A 258 -1.80 7.56 -18.44
N ILE A 259 -2.82 6.73 -18.17
CA ILE A 259 -3.31 6.43 -16.83
C ILE A 259 -3.08 4.94 -16.57
N ALA A 260 -2.51 4.63 -15.42
CA ALA A 260 -2.47 3.27 -14.91
C ALA A 260 -3.76 2.97 -14.13
N ARG A 261 -4.48 1.92 -14.54
CA ARG A 261 -5.67 1.41 -13.84
C ARG A 261 -5.42 -0.01 -13.43
N ARG A 262 -5.52 -0.27 -12.16
CA ARG A 262 -5.35 -1.60 -11.62
C ARG A 262 -6.70 -2.29 -11.45
N ASP A 263 -6.78 -3.51 -11.96
CA ASP A 263 -7.76 -4.52 -11.60
C ASP A 263 -7.08 -5.56 -10.71
N ARG A 264 -7.84 -6.46 -10.08
CA ARG A 264 -7.27 -7.47 -9.18
C ARG A 264 -6.21 -8.35 -9.85
N ALA A 265 -6.40 -8.74 -11.11
CA ALA A 265 -5.55 -9.69 -11.81
C ALA A 265 -4.50 -9.04 -12.73
N GLN A 266 -4.66 -7.76 -13.08
CA GLN A 266 -3.85 -7.12 -14.11
C GLN A 266 -3.73 -5.61 -13.92
N MET A 267 -2.68 -5.04 -14.51
CA MET A 267 -2.51 -3.60 -14.64
C MET A 267 -2.87 -3.17 -16.06
N ASN A 268 -3.83 -2.26 -16.19
CA ASN A 268 -4.27 -1.69 -17.46
C ASN A 268 -3.66 -0.31 -17.67
N ILE A 269 -2.99 -0.12 -18.80
CA ILE A 269 -2.45 1.17 -19.25
C ILE A 269 -3.44 1.73 -20.26
N VAL A 270 -3.98 2.91 -19.99
CA VAL A 270 -4.97 3.57 -20.86
C VAL A 270 -4.37 4.85 -21.43
N PHE A 271 -4.29 4.92 -22.74
CA PHE A 271 -3.77 6.08 -23.47
C PHE A 271 -4.90 7.03 -23.90
N GLY A 272 -4.49 8.18 -24.42
CA GLY A 272 -5.40 9.22 -24.87
C GLY A 272 -6.10 8.94 -26.20
N TYR A 273 -6.68 10.00 -26.70
CA TYR A 273 -7.55 10.02 -27.87
C TYR A 273 -6.91 10.65 -29.12
N GLY A 274 -5.95 11.57 -28.91
CA GLY A 274 -5.31 12.33 -29.97
C GLY A 274 -4.35 11.49 -30.82
N SER A 275 -4.11 11.90 -32.05
CA SER A 275 -3.11 11.32 -32.94
C SER A 275 -1.89 12.23 -33.11
N ASP A 276 -0.72 11.69 -33.42
CA ASP A 276 0.51 12.47 -33.68
C ASP A 276 0.35 13.51 -34.79
N SER A 277 -0.50 13.27 -35.78
CA SER A 277 -0.80 14.23 -36.84
C SER A 277 -1.48 15.51 -36.33
N GLN A 278 -2.17 15.44 -35.21
CA GLN A 278 -2.82 16.60 -34.57
C GLN A 278 -1.83 17.44 -33.76
N LEU A 279 -0.79 16.85 -33.19
CA LEU A 279 0.29 17.58 -32.51
C LEU A 279 1.05 18.52 -33.46
N ASN A 280 1.29 18.08 -34.67
CA ASN A 280 2.04 18.88 -35.66
C ASN A 280 1.26 20.10 -36.13
N ASN A 281 -0.08 20.10 -36.04
CA ASN A 281 -0.92 21.24 -36.38
C ASN A 281 -1.06 22.28 -35.24
N ALA A 282 -0.74 21.88 -33.99
CA ALA A 282 -0.81 22.74 -32.81
C ALA A 282 0.49 23.50 -32.52
N SER A 283 1.50 23.39 -33.38
CA SER A 283 2.79 24.08 -33.21
C SER A 283 2.76 25.59 -33.49
N LEU A 284 1.63 26.14 -33.91
CA LEU A 284 1.39 27.57 -33.86
C LEU A 284 0.88 27.93 -32.45
N ALA A 285 1.80 28.41 -31.60
CA ALA A 285 1.42 29.00 -30.32
C ALA A 285 0.35 30.06 -30.57
N GLU A 286 -0.86 29.85 -30.03
CA GLU A 286 -1.86 30.91 -30.08
C GLU A 286 -1.31 32.10 -29.30
N ALA A 287 -1.40 33.30 -29.87
CA ALA A 287 -0.85 34.53 -29.27
C ALA A 287 -1.37 34.74 -27.81
N ARG A 288 -2.56 34.22 -27.49
CA ARG A 288 -3.15 34.28 -26.15
C ARG A 288 -2.40 33.43 -25.13
N ASP A 289 -1.83 32.29 -25.52
CA ASP A 289 -1.10 31.39 -24.61
C ASP A 289 0.25 32.01 -24.23
N VAL A 290 0.88 32.69 -25.16
CA VAL A 290 2.15 33.42 -24.93
C VAL A 290 1.93 34.67 -24.06
N VAL A 291 0.83 35.39 -24.27
CA VAL A 291 0.51 36.62 -23.49
C VAL A 291 0.10 36.27 -22.05
N LEU A 292 -0.56 35.15 -21.82
CA LEU A 292 -0.93 34.68 -20.47
C LEU A 292 0.29 34.34 -19.62
N ASP A 293 1.27 33.66 -20.20
CA ASP A 293 2.52 33.31 -19.51
C ASP A 293 3.37 34.55 -19.17
N LEU A 294 3.40 35.55 -20.03
CA LEU A 294 4.18 36.77 -19.83
C LEU A 294 3.64 37.67 -18.71
N HIS A 295 2.35 37.65 -18.44
CA HIS A 295 1.72 38.59 -17.51
C HIS A 295 1.13 37.95 -16.25
N SER A 296 1.23 36.65 -16.09
CA SER A 296 0.66 35.88 -14.94
C SER A 296 -0.80 36.27 -14.64
N LYS A 297 -1.57 36.63 -15.66
CA LYS A 297 -2.98 36.99 -15.53
C LYS A 297 -3.82 35.92 -16.16
N ASP A 298 -4.57 35.19 -15.32
CA ASP A 298 -5.68 34.35 -15.77
C ASP A 298 -6.79 35.26 -16.32
N TYR A 299 -6.77 35.50 -17.60
CA TYR A 299 -7.96 36.02 -18.27
C TYR A 299 -8.92 34.88 -18.45
N VAL A 300 -9.91 34.79 -17.57
CA VAL A 300 -11.08 33.93 -17.79
C VAL A 300 -11.80 34.51 -19.00
N THR A 301 -11.52 33.96 -20.18
CA THR A 301 -12.36 34.22 -21.36
C THR A 301 -13.65 33.45 -21.15
N ASP A 302 -14.78 34.14 -21.37
CA ASP A 302 -16.15 33.57 -21.39
C ASP A 302 -16.36 32.55 -22.52
N THR A 303 -15.40 31.67 -22.77
CA THR A 303 -15.57 30.57 -23.69
C THR A 303 -16.33 29.48 -22.93
N ALA A 304 -17.60 29.34 -23.25
CA ALA A 304 -18.42 28.23 -22.83
C ALA A 304 -17.63 26.91 -23.04
N MET A 305 -17.48 26.11 -22.00
CA MET A 305 -16.84 24.82 -22.08
C MET A 305 -17.66 23.92 -22.99
N ASP A 306 -17.25 23.78 -24.26
CA ASP A 306 -17.84 22.86 -25.20
C ASP A 306 -17.16 21.49 -25.06
N PRO A 307 -17.85 20.48 -24.50
CA PRO A 307 -17.28 19.12 -24.35
C PRO A 307 -16.86 18.51 -25.69
N THR A 308 -17.45 18.95 -26.81
CA THR A 308 -17.11 18.45 -28.15
C THR A 308 -15.75 18.94 -28.63
N LEU A 309 -15.30 20.12 -28.18
CA LEU A 309 -13.96 20.63 -28.45
C LEU A 309 -12.89 19.82 -27.70
N LEU A 310 -13.21 19.30 -26.52
CA LEU A 310 -12.33 18.39 -25.78
C LEU A 310 -12.11 17.07 -26.52
N ILE A 311 -13.11 16.62 -27.27
CA ILE A 311 -13.08 15.37 -28.05
C ILE A 311 -12.34 15.55 -29.40
N LYS A 312 -12.32 16.75 -29.96
CA LYS A 312 -11.72 17.04 -31.27
C LYS A 312 -10.22 17.36 -31.25
N GLY A 313 -9.63 17.59 -30.07
CA GLY A 313 -8.21 17.94 -29.90
C GLY A 313 -7.39 16.84 -29.22
N ASP A 314 -6.12 17.09 -29.01
CA ASP A 314 -5.16 16.28 -28.23
C ASP A 314 -5.32 16.44 -26.70
N LYS A 315 -6.40 17.09 -26.27
CA LYS A 315 -6.64 17.49 -24.87
C LYS A 315 -6.69 16.31 -23.89
N PHE A 316 -6.89 15.08 -24.39
CA PHE A 316 -6.77 13.85 -23.61
C PHE A 316 -5.45 13.11 -23.83
N GLY A 317 -4.48 13.75 -24.49
CA GLY A 317 -3.19 13.15 -24.83
C GLY A 317 -3.23 12.26 -26.07
N VAL A 318 -2.04 12.01 -26.60
CA VAL A 318 -1.83 11.25 -27.83
C VAL A 318 -1.80 9.76 -27.53
N GLY A 319 -2.54 8.98 -28.32
CA GLY A 319 -2.49 7.52 -28.30
C GLY A 319 -1.37 6.99 -29.21
N PRO A 320 -0.60 5.98 -28.78
CA PRO A 320 0.43 5.37 -29.61
C PRO A 320 -0.17 4.58 -30.78
N ALA A 321 0.47 4.66 -31.95
CA ALA A 321 0.09 3.97 -33.16
C ALA A 321 1.28 3.66 -34.03
N ASN A 322 1.25 2.52 -34.76
CA ASN A 322 2.29 2.07 -35.69
C ASN A 322 3.71 2.11 -35.09
N THR A 323 3.85 1.70 -33.84
CA THR A 323 5.11 1.70 -33.09
C THR A 323 5.16 0.53 -32.12
N THR A 324 6.35 0.15 -31.69
CA THR A 324 6.56 -0.80 -30.60
C THR A 324 6.76 -0.03 -29.31
N LEU A 325 5.89 -0.24 -28.31
CA LEU A 325 6.06 0.32 -26.98
C LEU A 325 6.87 -0.63 -26.10
N THR A 326 7.85 -0.08 -25.42
CA THR A 326 8.60 -0.73 -24.36
C THR A 326 8.11 -0.22 -23.02
N VAL A 327 7.50 -1.08 -22.23
CA VAL A 327 6.99 -0.76 -20.89
C VAL A 327 7.91 -1.38 -19.86
N THR A 328 8.57 -0.54 -19.05
CA THR A 328 9.36 -0.96 -17.89
C THR A 328 8.53 -0.78 -16.64
N TYR A 329 8.39 -1.84 -15.86
CA TYR A 329 7.57 -1.86 -14.66
C TYR A 329 8.22 -2.68 -13.55
N ARG A 330 7.83 -2.41 -12.31
CA ARG A 330 8.30 -3.12 -11.13
C ARG A 330 7.27 -4.15 -10.68
N VAL A 331 7.77 -5.33 -10.33
CA VAL A 331 6.95 -6.41 -9.77
C VAL A 331 7.42 -6.71 -8.37
N ASN A 332 6.50 -6.77 -7.42
CA ASN A 332 6.78 -7.13 -6.04
C ASN A 332 5.77 -8.13 -5.51
N THR A 333 6.24 -9.09 -4.72
CA THR A 333 5.40 -10.07 -4.05
C THR A 333 5.43 -9.82 -2.55
N SER A 334 4.31 -10.01 -1.88
CA SER A 334 4.19 -9.78 -0.43
C SER A 334 5.16 -10.62 0.42
N GLU A 335 5.61 -11.75 -0.11
CA GLU A 335 6.44 -12.69 0.64
C GLU A 335 7.90 -12.24 0.82
N ASN A 336 8.43 -11.39 -0.11
CA ASN A 336 9.86 -11.07 -0.19
C ASN A 336 10.17 -9.57 -0.13
N SER A 337 9.25 -8.75 0.39
CA SER A 337 9.40 -7.30 0.30
C SER A 337 10.09 -6.64 1.48
N ASN A 338 10.15 -7.30 2.64
CA ASN A 338 10.79 -6.77 3.84
C ASN A 338 12.15 -7.45 4.10
N ALA A 339 13.10 -6.70 4.62
CA ALA A 339 14.39 -7.21 5.06
C ALA A 339 14.74 -6.71 6.46
N ALA A 340 15.20 -7.61 7.33
CA ALA A 340 15.73 -7.25 8.63
C ALA A 340 17.04 -6.45 8.50
N ALA A 341 17.46 -5.77 9.54
CA ALA A 341 18.77 -5.11 9.59
C ALA A 341 19.89 -6.12 9.27
N ASN A 342 20.87 -5.72 8.47
CA ASN A 342 22.00 -6.52 7.98
C ASN A 342 21.61 -7.75 7.13
N ALA A 343 20.38 -7.82 6.64
CA ALA A 343 19.93 -8.93 5.81
C ALA A 343 20.25 -8.76 4.31
N VAL A 344 20.37 -7.52 3.84
CA VAL A 344 20.75 -7.19 2.45
C VAL A 344 22.26 -7.13 2.38
N ASN A 345 22.90 -8.23 1.98
CA ASN A 345 24.35 -8.36 2.02
C ASN A 345 24.96 -8.94 0.74
N THR A 346 24.16 -9.14 -0.29
CA THR A 346 24.64 -9.74 -1.54
C THR A 346 24.39 -8.81 -2.71
N VAL A 347 25.40 -8.62 -3.52
CA VAL A 347 25.33 -7.83 -4.77
C VAL A 347 24.82 -8.76 -5.88
N ALA A 348 23.62 -8.47 -6.43
CA ALA A 348 22.99 -9.28 -7.46
C ALA A 348 23.37 -8.82 -8.88
N SER A 349 23.23 -7.53 -9.18
CA SER A 349 23.60 -6.94 -10.47
C SER A 349 23.97 -5.48 -10.29
N THR A 350 25.07 -5.05 -10.90
CA THR A 350 25.55 -3.67 -10.77
C THR A 350 26.03 -3.09 -12.09
N THR A 351 25.70 -1.82 -12.30
CA THR A 351 26.18 -1.05 -13.43
C THR A 351 27.06 0.09 -12.92
N PHE A 352 28.37 -0.04 -13.16
CA PHE A 352 29.34 0.98 -12.79
C PHE A 352 29.71 1.87 -13.97
N GLU A 353 29.78 3.14 -13.71
CA GLU A 353 30.34 4.15 -14.61
C GLU A 353 31.59 4.77 -13.99
N PHE A 354 32.64 4.92 -14.80
CA PHE A 354 33.89 5.61 -14.44
C PHE A 354 34.04 6.84 -15.33
N ALA A 355 34.37 7.96 -14.76
CA ALA A 355 34.42 9.24 -15.45
C ALA A 355 35.36 9.24 -16.67
N ASN A 356 36.46 8.50 -16.62
CA ASN A 356 37.45 8.42 -17.72
C ASN A 356 37.98 7.01 -17.94
N ARG A 357 37.07 6.06 -18.22
CA ARG A 357 37.35 4.63 -18.31
C ARG A 357 38.53 4.27 -19.23
N THR A 358 38.70 4.99 -20.33
CA THR A 358 39.74 4.71 -21.34
C THR A 358 41.16 5.04 -20.87
N ALA A 359 41.30 5.92 -19.87
CA ALA A 359 42.58 6.30 -19.26
C ALA A 359 42.97 5.43 -18.06
N LEU A 360 42.07 4.58 -17.57
CA LEU A 360 42.24 3.79 -16.35
C LEU A 360 42.68 2.36 -16.65
N ASN A 361 43.43 1.77 -15.70
CA ASN A 361 43.88 0.39 -15.80
C ASN A 361 42.70 -0.57 -15.60
N SER A 362 42.48 -1.46 -16.57
CA SER A 362 41.35 -2.40 -16.57
C SER A 362 41.39 -3.40 -15.42
N SER A 363 42.60 -3.82 -14.94
CA SER A 363 42.71 -4.74 -13.80
C SER A 363 42.32 -4.05 -12.49
N THR A 364 42.70 -2.78 -12.30
CA THR A 364 42.30 -1.98 -11.14
C THR A 364 40.81 -1.73 -11.14
N ILE A 365 40.20 -1.40 -12.29
CA ILE A 365 38.75 -1.29 -12.45
C ILE A 365 38.05 -2.59 -12.03
N ALA A 366 38.54 -3.75 -12.44
CA ALA A 366 37.95 -5.04 -12.06
C ALA A 366 38.04 -5.29 -10.55
N THR A 367 39.15 -4.93 -9.92
CA THR A 367 39.31 -5.01 -8.45
C THR A 367 38.34 -4.09 -7.73
N VAL A 368 38.21 -2.83 -8.14
CA VAL A 368 37.28 -1.86 -7.57
C VAL A 368 35.83 -2.36 -7.69
N ARG A 369 35.43 -2.87 -8.85
CA ARG A 369 34.08 -3.45 -9.04
C ARG A 369 33.83 -4.65 -8.14
N GLY A 370 34.82 -5.53 -8.00
CA GLY A 370 34.70 -6.74 -7.18
C GLY A 370 34.74 -6.47 -5.68
N SER A 371 35.11 -5.26 -5.26
CA SER A 371 35.17 -4.86 -3.85
C SER A 371 33.89 -4.25 -3.32
N LEU A 372 32.83 -4.11 -4.13
CA LEU A 372 31.57 -3.56 -3.67
C LEU A 372 30.95 -4.48 -2.61
N GLU A 373 30.77 -3.93 -1.42
CA GLU A 373 30.02 -4.55 -0.34
C GLU A 373 28.77 -3.72 -0.04
N VAL A 374 27.69 -4.39 0.36
CA VAL A 374 26.42 -3.77 0.69
C VAL A 374 25.91 -4.29 2.03
N THR A 375 25.34 -3.42 2.82
CA THR A 375 24.59 -3.79 4.03
C THR A 375 23.47 -2.78 4.28
N ASN A 376 22.39 -3.21 4.94
CA ASN A 376 21.37 -2.31 5.44
C ASN A 376 21.49 -2.19 6.96
N GLU A 377 21.81 -1.00 7.46
CA GLU A 377 21.94 -0.74 8.91
C GLU A 377 20.56 -0.73 9.59
N GLU A 378 19.55 -0.17 8.92
CA GLU A 378 18.15 -0.19 9.36
C GLU A 378 17.34 -1.26 8.63
N PRO A 379 16.27 -1.81 9.25
CA PRO A 379 15.40 -2.75 8.56
C PRO A 379 14.63 -2.05 7.41
N ILE A 380 14.50 -2.74 6.29
CA ILE A 380 13.69 -2.32 5.15
C ILE A 380 12.29 -2.89 5.36
N GLN A 381 11.33 -2.02 5.57
CA GLN A 381 9.96 -2.41 5.96
C GLN A 381 8.91 -1.60 5.23
N GLY A 382 7.75 -2.19 5.05
CA GLY A 382 6.55 -1.56 4.52
C GLY A 382 5.37 -2.52 4.55
N ASP A 383 4.15 -1.99 4.49
CA ASP A 383 2.95 -2.81 4.37
C ASP A 383 2.70 -3.15 2.90
N VAL A 384 2.85 -4.41 2.57
CA VAL A 384 2.72 -4.93 1.20
C VAL A 384 1.41 -5.67 1.00
N ALA A 385 0.76 -6.07 2.10
CA ALA A 385 -0.48 -6.84 2.05
C ALA A 385 -1.64 -6.01 1.46
N PRO A 386 -2.45 -6.60 0.58
CA PRO A 386 -3.66 -5.93 0.12
C PRO A 386 -4.65 -5.75 1.29
N PRO A 387 -5.43 -4.65 1.30
CA PRO A 387 -6.39 -4.42 2.36
C PRO A 387 -7.50 -5.49 2.36
N SER A 388 -8.00 -5.83 3.53
CA SER A 388 -9.19 -6.67 3.69
C SER A 388 -10.43 -5.96 3.12
N ILE A 389 -11.52 -6.71 2.87
CA ILE A 389 -12.78 -6.13 2.36
C ILE A 389 -13.30 -5.03 3.30
N THR A 390 -13.22 -5.24 4.60
CA THR A 390 -13.68 -4.25 5.60
C THR A 390 -12.81 -2.98 5.56
N GLU A 391 -11.50 -3.13 5.54
CA GLU A 391 -10.56 -2.01 5.40
C GLU A 391 -10.76 -1.27 4.07
N LEU A 392 -10.96 -2.02 2.97
CA LEU A 392 -11.22 -1.45 1.66
C LEU A 392 -12.48 -0.57 1.64
N LYS A 393 -13.59 -1.04 2.26
CA LYS A 393 -14.82 -0.24 2.40
C LYS A 393 -14.58 1.05 3.17
N GLN A 394 -13.81 0.98 4.26
CA GLN A 394 -13.45 2.17 5.05
C GLN A 394 -12.58 3.14 4.24
N LEU A 395 -11.58 2.63 3.52
CA LEU A 395 -10.72 3.45 2.66
C LEU A 395 -11.49 4.13 1.53
N ILE A 396 -12.44 3.43 0.92
CA ILE A 396 -13.31 4.00 -0.13
C ILE A 396 -14.17 5.13 0.43
N SER A 397 -14.82 4.91 1.59
CA SER A 397 -15.65 5.94 2.25
C SER A 397 -14.82 7.14 2.68
N GLY A 398 -13.63 6.91 3.24
CA GLY A 398 -12.71 7.95 3.65
C GLY A 398 -12.17 8.75 2.46
N ALA A 399 -11.78 8.09 1.36
CA ALA A 399 -11.30 8.76 0.15
C ALA A 399 -12.38 9.64 -0.50
N GLN A 400 -13.64 9.19 -0.49
CA GLN A 400 -14.77 9.99 -0.96
C GLN A 400 -14.96 11.25 -0.09
N SER A 401 -14.86 11.11 1.24
CA SER A 401 -15.00 12.24 2.17
C SER A 401 -13.86 13.25 2.04
N ALA A 402 -12.61 12.77 1.91
CA ALA A 402 -11.41 13.60 1.81
C ALA A 402 -11.31 14.37 0.49
N GLN A 403 -11.95 13.91 -0.60
CA GLN A 403 -11.90 14.55 -1.92
C GLN A 403 -10.48 14.92 -2.39
N ASN A 404 -9.52 14.04 -2.09
CA ASN A 404 -8.09 14.21 -2.45
C ASN A 404 -7.40 15.44 -1.77
N ARG A 405 -7.90 15.88 -0.62
CA ARG A 405 -7.33 16.94 0.21
C ARG A 405 -7.40 16.57 1.68
N ALA A 406 -6.44 17.02 2.48
CA ALA A 406 -6.40 16.78 3.91
C ALA A 406 -6.86 18.03 4.68
N VAL A 407 -7.96 17.93 5.38
CA VAL A 407 -8.53 18.98 6.22
C VAL A 407 -8.75 18.47 7.65
N THR A 408 -9.32 17.29 7.79
CA THR A 408 -9.59 16.67 9.10
C THR A 408 -8.52 15.63 9.46
N ALA A 409 -8.44 15.25 10.73
CA ALA A 409 -7.54 14.19 11.19
C ALA A 409 -7.78 12.86 10.43
N GLU A 410 -9.03 12.51 10.16
CA GLU A 410 -9.38 11.30 9.40
C GLU A 410 -8.99 11.39 7.93
N ASP A 411 -9.00 12.59 7.32
CA ASP A 411 -8.52 12.76 5.95
C ASP A 411 -7.03 12.45 5.84
N PHE A 412 -6.20 12.94 6.79
CA PHE A 412 -4.78 12.61 6.84
C PHE A 412 -4.55 11.11 6.98
N LYS A 413 -5.28 10.44 7.89
CA LYS A 413 -5.21 8.98 8.06
C LYS A 413 -5.56 8.26 6.76
N THR A 414 -6.66 8.62 6.13
CA THR A 414 -7.12 8.00 4.88
C THR A 414 -6.12 8.20 3.74
N LEU A 415 -5.57 9.42 3.59
CA LEU A 415 -4.59 9.72 2.54
C LEU A 415 -3.27 8.97 2.73
N VAL A 416 -2.81 8.78 3.98
CA VAL A 416 -1.63 7.96 4.27
C VAL A 416 -1.89 6.49 3.92
N LEU A 417 -3.03 5.93 4.34
CA LEU A 417 -3.39 4.54 4.06
C LEU A 417 -3.69 4.27 2.58
N SER A 418 -4.11 5.29 1.82
CA SER A 418 -4.37 5.22 0.38
C SER A 418 -3.22 5.74 -0.49
N MET A 419 -2.04 5.91 0.08
CA MET A 419 -0.84 6.39 -0.63
C MET A 419 -0.49 5.47 -1.81
N PRO A 420 -0.12 6.04 -2.98
CA PRO A 420 0.27 5.26 -4.15
C PRO A 420 1.45 4.32 -3.86
N PRO A 421 1.49 3.10 -4.46
CA PRO A 421 2.52 2.09 -4.21
C PRO A 421 3.95 2.56 -4.39
N LYS A 422 4.17 3.53 -5.27
CA LYS A 422 5.48 4.14 -5.54
C LYS A 422 6.09 4.90 -4.35
N PHE A 423 5.31 5.22 -3.34
CA PHE A 423 5.78 5.86 -2.10
C PHE A 423 5.90 4.88 -0.93
N GLY A 424 5.52 3.61 -1.12
CA GLY A 424 5.43 2.62 -0.07
C GLY A 424 4.07 2.57 0.62
N GLY A 425 4.03 2.06 1.84
CA GLY A 425 2.80 2.00 2.61
C GLY A 425 3.02 1.63 4.06
N VAL A 426 2.11 2.10 4.89
CA VAL A 426 1.98 1.74 6.30
C VAL A 426 0.60 1.16 6.54
N LYS A 427 0.51 0.23 7.49
CA LYS A 427 -0.76 -0.43 7.82
C LYS A 427 -1.53 0.34 8.89
N ARG A 428 -0.82 1.03 9.77
CA ARG A 428 -1.41 1.77 10.89
C ARG A 428 -0.85 3.16 10.98
N CYS A 429 -1.75 4.12 11.03
CA CYS A 429 -1.40 5.51 11.28
C CYS A 429 -2.53 6.21 12.03
N THR A 430 -2.18 7.24 12.76
CA THR A 430 -3.13 8.16 13.37
C THR A 430 -2.60 9.58 13.27
N SER A 431 -3.50 10.55 13.18
CA SER A 431 -3.12 11.96 13.16
C SER A 431 -3.65 12.67 14.40
N ILE A 432 -2.83 13.52 14.98
CA ILE A 432 -3.14 14.29 16.18
C ILE A 432 -2.66 15.72 15.95
N GLN A 433 -3.53 16.67 16.21
CA GLN A 433 -3.15 18.07 16.20
C GLN A 433 -2.21 18.36 17.38
N ASP A 434 -1.10 19.02 17.12
CA ASP A 434 -0.12 19.37 18.14
C ASP A 434 -0.59 20.59 18.94
N VAL A 435 -0.82 20.40 20.23
CA VAL A 435 -1.30 21.44 21.13
C VAL A 435 -0.25 22.51 21.40
N ASP A 436 1.04 22.13 21.36
CA ASP A 436 2.15 23.01 21.69
C ASP A 436 2.53 23.97 20.55
N SER A 437 2.12 23.66 19.31
CA SER A 437 2.46 24.43 18.10
C SER A 437 1.39 25.45 17.66
N ASN A 438 0.59 25.98 18.59
CA ASN A 438 -0.57 26.82 18.28
C ASN A 438 -1.57 26.19 17.29
N LEU A 439 -1.70 24.86 17.34
CA LEU A 439 -2.62 24.04 16.55
C LEU A 439 -2.39 24.07 15.02
N ARG A 440 -1.20 24.50 14.58
CA ARG A 440 -0.83 24.52 13.15
C ARG A 440 -0.06 23.29 12.70
N ASN A 441 0.56 22.59 13.63
CA ASN A 441 1.30 21.37 13.34
C ASN A 441 0.41 20.14 13.56
N ILE A 442 0.52 19.20 12.63
CA ILE A 442 -0.19 17.93 12.66
C ILE A 442 0.85 16.83 12.80
N ASN A 443 0.82 16.14 13.94
CA ASN A 443 1.67 14.99 14.21
C ASN A 443 0.99 13.73 13.68
N ILE A 444 1.60 13.07 12.71
CA ILE A 444 1.14 11.80 12.16
C ILE A 444 2.01 10.70 12.74
N TYR A 445 1.39 9.85 13.55
CA TYR A 445 2.06 8.70 14.15
C TYR A 445 1.88 7.48 13.26
N VAL A 446 2.98 6.84 12.93
CA VAL A 446 3.03 5.65 12.07
C VAL A 446 3.75 4.51 12.79
N VAL A 447 3.46 3.28 12.40
CA VAL A 447 4.16 2.10 12.87
C VAL A 447 4.24 1.10 11.74
N SER A 448 5.41 0.49 11.58
CA SER A 448 5.65 -0.58 10.61
C SER A 448 5.56 -1.95 11.27
N GLU A 449 5.35 -2.96 10.46
CA GLU A 449 5.31 -4.34 10.87
C GLU A 449 6.51 -5.09 10.26
N SER A 450 7.28 -5.80 11.08
CA SER A 450 8.42 -6.58 10.60
C SER A 450 7.98 -7.83 9.85
N THR A 451 8.92 -8.52 9.21
CA THR A 451 8.69 -9.81 8.53
C THR A 451 8.05 -10.86 9.44
N ASN A 452 8.32 -10.79 10.75
CA ASN A 452 7.77 -11.69 11.77
C ASN A 452 6.43 -11.23 12.35
N GLY A 453 5.86 -10.16 11.81
CA GLY A 453 4.60 -9.57 12.29
C GLY A 453 4.75 -8.80 13.61
N THR A 454 5.94 -8.45 14.06
CA THR A 454 6.15 -7.60 15.25
C THR A 454 6.15 -6.13 14.86
N LEU A 455 5.65 -5.28 15.77
CA LEU A 455 5.61 -3.83 15.55
C LEU A 455 6.98 -3.21 15.80
N GLU A 456 7.42 -2.39 14.86
CA GLU A 456 8.72 -1.71 14.90
C GLU A 456 8.60 -0.25 14.41
N PRO A 457 9.54 0.63 14.79
CA PRO A 457 9.61 1.99 14.25
C PRO A 457 9.69 1.97 12.72
N THR A 458 9.05 2.93 12.10
CA THR A 458 9.07 3.10 10.63
C THR A 458 10.42 3.71 10.20
N ASN A 459 11.00 3.23 9.10
CA ASN A 459 12.24 3.77 8.59
C ASN A 459 12.11 5.23 8.10
N THR A 460 13.23 5.92 8.03
CA THR A 460 13.29 7.35 7.72
C THR A 460 12.77 7.66 6.31
N ILE A 461 13.11 6.84 5.31
CA ILE A 461 12.70 7.06 3.91
C ILE A 461 11.18 6.99 3.77
N LEU A 462 10.55 5.99 4.39
CA LEU A 462 9.09 5.87 4.32
C LEU A 462 8.39 7.07 4.98
N LYS A 463 8.95 7.61 6.06
CA LYS A 463 8.45 8.86 6.68
C LYS A 463 8.58 10.06 5.73
N GLU A 464 9.69 10.17 5.02
CA GLU A 464 9.92 11.23 4.02
C GLU A 464 8.97 11.08 2.82
N ASN A 465 8.76 9.87 2.34
CA ASN A 465 7.79 9.57 1.28
C ASN A 465 6.36 9.94 1.68
N ILE A 466 5.95 9.61 2.91
CA ILE A 466 4.64 10.00 3.46
C ILE A 466 4.54 11.54 3.50
N LYS A 467 5.57 12.21 3.99
CA LYS A 467 5.62 13.69 4.06
C LYS A 467 5.53 14.31 2.66
N THR A 468 6.27 13.79 1.70
CA THR A 468 6.25 14.22 0.30
C THR A 468 4.86 14.06 -0.32
N TRP A 469 4.22 12.92 -0.12
CA TRP A 469 2.86 12.66 -0.57
C TRP A 469 1.84 13.63 0.04
N LEU A 470 1.86 13.78 1.36
CA LEU A 470 0.93 14.64 2.09
C LEU A 470 1.13 16.14 1.82
N ASN A 471 2.34 16.57 1.53
CA ASN A 471 2.63 17.96 1.15
C ASN A 471 1.86 18.41 -0.10
N THR A 472 1.51 17.47 -1.00
CA THR A 472 0.67 17.77 -2.18
C THR A 472 -0.83 17.86 -1.86
N LYS A 473 -1.25 17.45 -0.66
CA LYS A 473 -2.67 17.28 -0.27
C LYS A 473 -3.10 18.15 0.92
N ARG A 474 -2.13 18.61 1.73
CA ARG A 474 -2.38 19.43 2.92
C ARG A 474 -2.85 20.85 2.57
N MET A 475 -3.45 21.51 3.53
CA MET A 475 -3.76 22.94 3.43
C MET A 475 -2.47 23.78 3.49
N ILE A 476 -2.50 24.98 2.92
CA ILE A 476 -1.31 25.86 2.78
C ILE A 476 -0.67 26.19 4.14
N ASN A 477 -1.49 26.37 5.17
CA ASN A 477 -1.03 26.81 6.50
C ASN A 477 -0.64 25.66 7.43
N ASP A 478 -0.89 24.41 7.05
CA ASP A 478 -0.60 23.25 7.90
C ASP A 478 0.86 22.83 7.76
N SER A 479 1.50 22.54 8.87
CA SER A 479 2.77 21.80 8.90
C SER A 479 2.53 20.36 9.34
N ILE A 480 3.37 19.44 8.87
CA ILE A 480 3.19 18.01 9.11
C ILE A 480 4.51 17.43 9.61
N ASP A 481 4.44 16.72 10.75
CA ASP A 481 5.53 15.91 11.26
C ASP A 481 5.13 14.44 11.31
N ILE A 482 6.01 13.59 10.79
CA ILE A 482 5.81 12.13 10.78
C ILE A 482 6.65 11.53 11.91
N LEU A 483 5.97 10.92 12.88
CA LEU A 483 6.56 10.41 14.11
C LEU A 483 6.24 8.90 14.27
N ASP A 484 7.10 8.19 15.00
CA ASP A 484 6.80 6.80 15.37
C ASP A 484 5.77 6.72 16.48
N ALA A 485 4.81 5.81 16.35
CA ALA A 485 3.94 5.45 17.45
C ALA A 485 4.73 4.70 18.54
N LYS A 486 4.36 4.92 19.79
CA LYS A 486 5.01 4.28 20.93
C LYS A 486 4.45 2.87 21.13
N VAL A 487 5.23 1.85 20.82
CA VAL A 487 4.86 0.46 21.04
C VAL A 487 5.02 0.12 22.53
N VAL A 488 3.98 -0.49 23.11
CA VAL A 488 3.97 -1.00 24.48
C VAL A 488 3.66 -2.49 24.46
N ASN A 489 4.63 -3.30 24.84
CA ASN A 489 4.46 -4.74 24.87
C ASN A 489 3.76 -5.19 26.15
N LEU A 490 2.70 -5.98 26.01
CA LEU A 490 1.88 -6.50 27.10
C LEU A 490 2.13 -7.99 27.34
N GLY A 491 2.15 -8.36 28.61
CA GLY A 491 2.10 -9.75 29.06
C GLY A 491 0.78 -10.04 29.78
N ILE A 492 0.29 -11.27 29.66
CA ILE A 492 -0.99 -11.71 30.20
C ILE A 492 -0.77 -12.89 31.13
N LYS A 493 -1.32 -12.81 32.36
CA LYS A 493 -1.40 -13.95 33.28
C LYS A 493 -2.85 -14.25 33.55
N PHE A 494 -3.23 -15.53 33.39
CA PHE A 494 -4.59 -15.97 33.68
C PHE A 494 -4.65 -17.22 34.53
N SER A 495 -5.77 -17.41 35.19
CA SER A 495 -6.10 -18.67 35.87
C SER A 495 -7.54 -19.06 35.54
N ALA A 496 -7.74 -20.28 35.11
CA ALA A 496 -9.05 -20.81 34.76
C ALA A 496 -9.31 -22.17 35.42
N ILE A 497 -10.57 -22.51 35.60
CA ILE A 497 -11.05 -23.80 36.15
C ILE A 497 -11.50 -24.64 34.97
N ALA A 498 -10.91 -25.84 34.84
CA ALA A 498 -11.34 -26.81 33.84
C ALA A 498 -12.51 -27.64 34.34
N SER A 499 -13.31 -28.14 33.42
CA SER A 499 -14.32 -29.14 33.71
C SER A 499 -13.68 -30.45 34.19
N ASN A 500 -14.29 -31.12 35.17
CA ASN A 500 -13.77 -32.36 35.76
C ASN A 500 -13.57 -33.51 34.74
N ASN A 501 -14.23 -33.44 33.60
CA ASN A 501 -14.16 -34.45 32.54
C ASN A 501 -13.11 -34.18 31.47
N GLU A 502 -12.38 -33.07 31.56
CA GLU A 502 -11.39 -32.65 30.55
C GLU A 502 -9.96 -32.68 31.11
N ASN A 503 -9.01 -33.00 30.24
CA ASN A 503 -7.60 -32.90 30.61
C ASN A 503 -7.15 -31.43 30.66
N LYS A 504 -6.59 -31.01 31.79
CA LYS A 504 -6.12 -29.63 32.03
C LYS A 504 -5.13 -29.13 30.97
N THR A 505 -4.23 -29.98 30.50
CA THR A 505 -3.26 -29.65 29.47
C THR A 505 -3.95 -29.35 28.12
N VAL A 506 -4.94 -30.17 27.76
CA VAL A 506 -5.71 -29.99 26.52
C VAL A 506 -6.53 -28.68 26.56
N VAL A 507 -7.13 -28.37 27.72
CA VAL A 507 -7.86 -27.12 27.93
C VAL A 507 -6.92 -25.93 27.84
N PHE A 508 -5.71 -26.02 28.44
CA PHE A 508 -4.69 -25.00 28.34
C PHE A 508 -4.29 -24.73 26.88
N ASP A 509 -4.01 -25.80 26.12
CA ASP A 509 -3.62 -25.68 24.71
C ASP A 509 -4.73 -25.05 23.85
N ARG A 510 -6.01 -25.36 24.15
CA ARG A 510 -7.15 -24.71 23.46
C ARG A 510 -7.23 -23.23 23.77
N ILE A 511 -7.06 -22.84 25.03
CA ILE A 511 -7.04 -21.40 25.43
C ILE A 511 -5.87 -20.69 24.75
N GLN A 512 -4.67 -21.28 24.80
CA GLN A 512 -3.47 -20.71 24.20
C GLN A 512 -3.67 -20.49 22.69
N ARG A 513 -4.23 -21.47 21.99
CA ARG A 513 -4.51 -21.35 20.55
C ARG A 513 -5.50 -20.23 20.25
N ARG A 514 -6.62 -20.16 20.98
CA ARG A 514 -7.61 -19.09 20.81
C ARG A 514 -7.06 -17.70 21.12
N MET A 515 -6.22 -17.61 22.16
CA MET A 515 -5.52 -16.35 22.45
C MET A 515 -4.53 -15.97 21.35
N ASN A 516 -3.78 -16.91 20.81
CA ASN A 516 -2.88 -16.68 19.68
C ASN A 516 -3.65 -16.18 18.45
N GLU A 517 -4.80 -16.78 18.15
CA GLU A 517 -5.69 -16.36 17.06
C GLU A 517 -6.24 -14.95 17.30
N TYR A 518 -6.65 -14.62 18.52
CA TYR A 518 -7.13 -13.29 18.89
C TYR A 518 -6.04 -12.22 18.72
N PHE A 519 -4.82 -12.50 19.18
CA PHE A 519 -3.68 -11.58 19.07
C PHE A 519 -2.96 -11.62 17.72
N ALA A 520 -3.34 -12.50 16.80
CA ALA A 520 -2.89 -12.43 15.41
C ALA A 520 -3.37 -11.15 14.73
N THR A 521 -4.58 -10.66 15.11
CA THR A 521 -5.07 -9.33 14.72
C THR A 521 -4.49 -8.30 15.68
N LYS A 522 -3.63 -7.43 15.17
CA LYS A 522 -3.02 -6.36 15.97
C LYS A 522 -4.02 -5.23 16.22
N LEU A 523 -3.89 -4.58 17.37
CA LEU A 523 -4.64 -3.39 17.71
C LEU A 523 -4.22 -2.18 16.86
N ASP A 524 -5.08 -1.17 16.80
CA ASP A 524 -4.75 0.12 16.16
C ASP A 524 -4.06 1.09 17.14
N ILE A 525 -3.45 2.15 16.60
CA ILE A 525 -2.83 3.20 17.41
C ILE A 525 -3.93 3.95 18.18
N GLY A 526 -3.79 4.04 19.50
CA GLY A 526 -4.79 4.66 20.39
C GLY A 526 -5.96 3.75 20.76
N GLU A 527 -5.97 2.51 20.31
CA GLU A 527 -7.00 1.54 20.67
C GLU A 527 -6.78 1.01 22.09
N SER A 528 -7.85 1.07 22.88
CA SER A 528 -7.82 0.64 24.28
C SER A 528 -7.90 -0.87 24.41
N PHE A 529 -7.19 -1.44 25.36
CA PHE A 529 -7.12 -2.88 25.58
C PHE A 529 -8.19 -3.36 26.56
N SER A 530 -9.11 -4.21 26.11
CA SER A 530 -10.20 -4.75 26.92
C SER A 530 -9.78 -6.02 27.65
N ILE A 531 -9.75 -5.99 28.97
CA ILE A 531 -9.53 -7.17 29.82
C ILE A 531 -10.79 -8.04 29.87
N THR A 532 -11.97 -7.44 29.71
CA THR A 532 -13.25 -8.15 29.67
C THR A 532 -13.32 -9.13 28.49
N ASP A 533 -12.76 -8.76 27.34
CA ASP A 533 -12.76 -9.61 26.15
C ASP A 533 -11.91 -10.87 26.37
N LEU A 534 -10.82 -10.75 27.15
CA LEU A 534 -10.01 -11.91 27.52
C LEU A 534 -10.79 -12.87 28.43
N TYR A 535 -11.56 -12.34 29.41
CA TYR A 535 -12.44 -13.19 30.22
C TYR A 535 -13.48 -13.91 29.35
N SER A 536 -14.11 -13.19 28.43
CA SER A 536 -15.09 -13.76 27.51
C SER A 536 -14.47 -14.85 26.61
N LEU A 537 -13.28 -14.61 26.10
CA LEU A 537 -12.55 -15.54 25.24
C LEU A 537 -12.18 -16.82 25.99
N ILE A 538 -11.70 -16.71 27.23
CA ILE A 538 -11.35 -17.87 28.07
C ILE A 538 -12.62 -18.64 28.41
N ASN A 539 -13.67 -18.00 28.89
CA ASN A 539 -14.92 -18.63 29.29
C ASN A 539 -15.68 -19.31 28.16
N SER A 540 -15.55 -18.78 26.94
CA SER A 540 -16.15 -19.40 25.75
C SER A 540 -15.33 -20.57 25.18
N THR A 541 -14.18 -20.94 25.79
CA THR A 541 -13.36 -22.04 25.34
C THR A 541 -13.94 -23.37 25.84
N PRO A 542 -14.16 -24.37 24.96
CA PRO A 542 -14.68 -25.66 25.36
C PRO A 542 -13.81 -26.34 26.43
N GLY A 543 -14.45 -26.80 27.53
CA GLY A 543 -13.77 -27.41 28.65
C GLY A 543 -13.39 -26.46 29.78
N VAL A 544 -13.65 -25.15 29.66
CA VAL A 544 -13.49 -24.16 30.72
C VAL A 544 -14.82 -23.96 31.44
N VAL A 545 -14.77 -23.98 32.76
CA VAL A 545 -15.92 -23.65 33.62
C VAL A 545 -15.96 -22.15 33.93
N ASP A 546 -14.83 -21.61 34.36
CA ASP A 546 -14.72 -20.17 34.67
C ASP A 546 -13.28 -19.70 34.67
N ALA A 547 -13.08 -18.43 34.23
CA ALA A 547 -11.83 -17.72 34.33
C ALA A 547 -11.77 -16.93 35.64
N THR A 548 -11.00 -17.40 36.60
CA THR A 548 -10.95 -16.81 37.93
C THR A 548 -10.12 -15.54 38.03
N PHE A 549 -9.13 -15.39 37.15
CA PHE A 549 -8.17 -14.30 37.23
C PHE A 549 -7.55 -14.03 35.86
N VAL A 550 -7.53 -12.75 35.45
CA VAL A 550 -6.77 -12.26 34.30
C VAL A 550 -6.07 -10.97 34.70
N LYS A 551 -4.76 -10.93 34.50
CA LYS A 551 -3.93 -9.75 34.80
C LYS A 551 -3.06 -9.43 33.59
N VAL A 552 -3.09 -8.16 33.20
CA VAL A 552 -2.24 -7.61 32.14
C VAL A 552 -1.15 -6.74 32.78
N PHE A 553 0.05 -6.87 32.28
CA PHE A 553 1.23 -6.12 32.74
C PHE A 553 2.15 -5.79 31.57
N GLN A 554 3.01 -4.80 31.74
CA GLN A 554 3.99 -4.47 30.73
C GLN A 554 5.14 -5.49 30.73
N LYS A 555 5.53 -5.97 29.54
CA LYS A 555 6.79 -6.70 29.29
C LYS A 555 7.89 -5.73 28.89
N THR A 556 9.07 -5.89 29.45
CA THR A 556 10.29 -5.09 29.18
C THR A 556 11.50 -6.00 29.18
N GLY A 557 12.57 -5.59 28.52
CA GLY A 557 13.83 -6.33 28.45
C GLY A 557 14.31 -6.53 27.01
N ALA A 558 15.29 -7.41 26.83
CA ALA A 558 15.80 -7.72 25.49
C ALA A 558 14.71 -8.29 24.59
N GLY A 559 14.58 -7.75 23.40
CA GLY A 559 13.55 -8.15 22.42
C GLY A 559 12.19 -7.46 22.57
N TYR A 560 12.00 -6.58 23.56
CA TYR A 560 10.78 -5.78 23.76
C TYR A 560 11.05 -4.29 23.55
N ALA A 561 10.00 -3.53 23.30
CA ALA A 561 10.09 -2.08 23.16
C ALA A 561 10.60 -1.42 24.46
N THR A 562 11.40 -0.37 24.31
CA THR A 562 12.00 0.39 25.44
C THR A 562 11.02 1.37 26.09
N THR A 563 9.84 1.57 25.51
CA THR A 563 8.80 2.48 26.00
C THR A 563 8.33 2.05 27.40
N LYS A 564 8.44 2.97 28.37
CA LYS A 564 7.92 2.74 29.73
C LYS A 564 6.46 3.16 29.81
N PHE A 565 5.59 2.28 30.25
CA PHE A 565 4.16 2.50 30.39
C PHE A 565 3.63 1.94 31.72
N ASN A 566 2.93 2.75 32.47
CA ASN A 566 2.36 2.28 33.74
C ASN A 566 0.89 1.84 33.53
N VAL A 567 0.68 0.54 33.36
CA VAL A 567 -0.65 -0.05 33.11
C VAL A 567 -1.68 0.38 34.18
N LYS A 568 -1.28 0.50 35.44
CA LYS A 568 -2.21 0.89 36.53
C LYS A 568 -2.76 2.30 36.39
N ASN A 569 -1.93 3.25 35.91
CA ASN A 569 -2.35 4.65 35.77
C ASN A 569 -3.36 4.85 34.62
N PHE A 570 -3.33 3.95 33.66
CA PHE A 570 -4.18 3.99 32.48
C PHE A 570 -5.33 2.98 32.52
N SER A 571 -5.40 2.15 33.58
CA SER A 571 -6.54 1.27 33.81
C SER A 571 -7.74 2.05 34.34
N THR A 572 -8.94 1.65 33.92
CA THR A 572 -10.20 2.15 34.50
C THR A 572 -10.31 1.73 35.96
N SER A 573 -11.15 2.43 36.74
CA SER A 573 -11.34 2.18 38.18
C SER A 573 -11.83 0.77 38.50
N ASP A 574 -12.55 0.15 37.57
CA ASP A 574 -13.03 -1.24 37.63
C ASP A 574 -12.00 -2.27 37.11
N GLY A 575 -10.84 -1.80 36.61
CA GLY A 575 -9.77 -2.64 36.11
C GLY A 575 -10.09 -3.43 34.83
N ARG A 576 -11.16 -3.10 34.11
CA ARG A 576 -11.63 -3.85 32.94
C ARG A 576 -11.06 -3.38 31.61
N LEU A 577 -10.61 -2.11 31.55
CA LEU A 577 -10.09 -1.49 30.32
C LEU A 577 -8.77 -0.78 30.61
N ILE A 578 -7.79 -0.95 29.75
CA ILE A 578 -6.54 -0.17 29.74
C ILE A 578 -6.66 0.85 28.62
N ARG A 579 -6.72 2.13 28.96
CA ARG A 579 -6.82 3.23 27.98
C ARG A 579 -5.50 3.44 27.30
N ALA A 580 -5.48 3.48 25.98
CA ALA A 580 -4.31 3.87 25.21
C ALA A 580 -4.28 5.38 25.00
N PRO A 581 -3.16 6.06 25.26
CA PRO A 581 -2.90 7.39 24.71
C PRO A 581 -2.95 7.34 23.18
N ARG A 582 -3.36 8.45 22.55
CA ARG A 582 -3.58 8.49 21.09
C ARG A 582 -2.35 8.17 20.24
N ASN A 583 -1.13 8.24 20.81
CA ASN A 583 0.14 7.95 20.16
C ASN A 583 0.77 6.62 20.60
N VAL A 584 0.02 5.78 21.29
CA VAL A 584 0.47 4.48 21.82
C VAL A 584 -0.27 3.35 21.13
N ILE A 585 0.45 2.26 20.87
CA ILE A 585 -0.10 1.02 20.36
C ILE A 585 0.28 -0.13 21.30
N PHE A 586 -0.68 -0.98 21.65
CA PHE A 586 -0.44 -2.16 22.46
C PHE A 586 -0.15 -3.39 21.59
N GLU A 587 0.80 -4.20 22.02
CA GLU A 587 1.19 -5.43 21.35
C GLU A 587 1.45 -6.55 22.36
N VAL A 588 0.95 -7.75 22.07
CA VAL A 588 1.46 -9.01 22.66
C VAL A 588 2.47 -9.56 21.67
N ARG A 589 3.76 -9.32 21.93
CA ARG A 589 4.81 -9.54 20.92
C ARG A 589 5.06 -11.02 20.63
N PHE A 590 5.15 -11.83 21.68
CA PHE A 590 5.37 -13.26 21.59
C PHE A 590 4.24 -14.01 22.33
N PRO A 591 3.06 -14.20 21.71
CA PRO A 591 1.89 -14.75 22.41
C PRO A 591 2.14 -16.10 23.13
N SER A 592 3.01 -16.95 22.58
CA SER A 592 3.38 -18.23 23.23
C SER A 592 4.23 -18.08 24.50
N ALA A 593 4.97 -16.96 24.65
CA ALA A 593 5.84 -16.69 25.80
C ALA A 593 5.27 -15.59 26.73
N ASP A 594 4.45 -14.70 26.21
CA ASP A 594 3.89 -13.56 26.93
C ASP A 594 2.56 -13.86 27.59
N ILE A 595 1.93 -15.00 27.25
CA ILE A 595 0.67 -15.47 27.83
C ILE A 595 0.99 -16.64 28.76
N GLU A 596 0.91 -16.39 30.05
CA GLU A 596 1.16 -17.36 31.10
C GLU A 596 -0.18 -17.77 31.75
N GLY A 597 -0.51 -19.07 31.77
CA GLY A 597 -1.77 -19.56 32.31
C GLY A 597 -1.60 -20.69 33.31
N THR A 598 -2.53 -20.77 34.25
CA THR A 598 -2.68 -21.93 35.17
C THR A 598 -4.10 -22.47 35.11
N ILE A 599 -4.23 -23.77 34.93
CA ILE A 599 -5.52 -24.46 34.92
C ILE A 599 -5.70 -25.25 36.22
N ARG A 600 -6.78 -24.95 36.90
CA ARG A 600 -7.14 -25.60 38.19
C ARG A 600 -8.22 -26.64 38.02
#